data_69b304ef57e6b9361bdfb262d2a4b20f
#
_entry.id   69b304ef57e6b9361bdfb262d2a4b20f
#
_cell.length_a   1.000
_cell.length_b   1.000
_cell.length_c   1.000
_cell.angle_alpha   90.00
_cell.angle_beta   90.00
_cell.angle_gamma   90.00
#
_symmetry.space_group_name_H-M   'P 1'
#
loop_
_entity.id
_entity.type
_entity.pdbx_description
1 polymer ?
#
loop_
_entity_poly.entity_id
_entity_poly.type
_entity_poly.pdbx_seq_one_letter_code
_entity_poly.pdbx_strand_id
1 'polypeptide(L)'
;MLICDLLARTGKLVARYIQKASIFILAMCLASTLLAADPLDDIIESRNEIEASRDVFRHPKETLRFFDVRPGMTVVETLPGRGWYSKILVPYLGPSGHFIAANYTLDISAKIFGGRWQAMRQRFEDWPQTFPEWLASLVDDPPNISTYHITEAPNSLSNSVDRILFVRSLHHLNRFDPKILDQAANESFRLLKRGGIVGVVQHRAPTANSIEWGDGSNGYLHMSRVVAAFEKSGLKLIASSEINANGRDRPTENDNVWRLPPTLGGDDEQKRQAAINIGESDRMTLKFQK
;
A
#
# COMPACT_ATOMS: atom_id res chain seq x y z
N MET A 1 15.37 -73.32 -12.64
CA MET A 1 16.19 -72.08 -12.61
C MET A 1 15.71 -70.98 -13.53
N LEU A 2 15.20 -71.24 -14.75
CA LEU A 2 14.75 -70.19 -15.68
C LEU A 2 13.47 -69.43 -15.30
N ILE A 3 12.52 -70.02 -14.58
CA ILE A 3 11.22 -69.39 -14.22
C ILE A 3 11.40 -68.33 -13.11
N CYS A 4 12.32 -68.51 -12.17
CA CYS A 4 12.57 -67.53 -11.11
C CYS A 4 13.25 -66.25 -11.66
N ASP A 5 14.09 -66.36 -12.68
CA ASP A 5 14.72 -65.19 -13.30
C ASP A 5 13.75 -64.34 -14.15
N LEU A 6 12.75 -64.97 -14.76
CA LEU A 6 11.72 -64.29 -15.54
C LEU A 6 10.79 -63.50 -14.61
N LEU A 7 10.39 -64.03 -13.46
CA LEU A 7 9.55 -63.36 -12.49
C LEU A 7 10.27 -62.17 -11.81
N ALA A 8 11.59 -62.30 -11.58
CA ALA A 8 12.39 -61.20 -11.01
C ALA A 8 12.58 -60.03 -12.02
N ARG A 9 12.67 -60.31 -13.32
CA ARG A 9 12.77 -59.29 -14.36
C ARG A 9 11.46 -58.54 -14.60
N THR A 10 10.32 -59.24 -14.58
CA THR A 10 8.99 -58.65 -14.71
C THR A 10 8.64 -57.78 -13.49
N GLY A 11 8.98 -58.19 -12.27
CA GLY A 11 8.76 -57.39 -11.06
C GLY A 11 9.54 -56.08 -11.06
N LYS A 12 10.81 -56.09 -11.54
CA LYS A 12 11.63 -54.88 -11.67
C LYS A 12 11.12 -53.92 -12.75
N LEU A 13 10.55 -54.46 -13.83
CA LEU A 13 9.96 -53.62 -14.91
C LEU A 13 8.69 -52.92 -14.41
N VAL A 14 7.78 -53.65 -13.73
CA VAL A 14 6.54 -53.10 -13.19
C VAL A 14 6.85 -52.04 -12.11
N ALA A 15 7.81 -52.27 -11.22
CA ALA A 15 8.23 -51.26 -10.22
C ALA A 15 8.77 -49.96 -10.86
N ARG A 16 9.55 -50.08 -11.93
CA ARG A 16 10.05 -48.90 -12.68
C ARG A 16 8.92 -48.13 -13.41
N TYR A 17 7.90 -48.82 -13.91
CA TYR A 17 6.74 -48.17 -14.52
C TYR A 17 5.89 -47.43 -13.48
N ILE A 18 5.64 -48.02 -12.32
CA ILE A 18 4.89 -47.39 -11.21
C ILE A 18 5.64 -46.18 -10.69
N GLN A 19 6.98 -46.26 -10.53
CA GLN A 19 7.78 -45.14 -10.07
C GLN A 19 7.80 -43.97 -11.07
N LYS A 20 7.88 -44.23 -12.37
CA LYS A 20 7.76 -43.20 -13.42
C LYS A 20 6.38 -42.58 -13.49
N ALA A 21 5.31 -43.38 -13.35
CA ALA A 21 3.95 -42.87 -13.32
C ALA A 21 3.68 -41.98 -12.10
N SER A 22 4.21 -42.34 -10.92
CA SER A 22 4.10 -41.53 -9.69
C SER A 22 4.84 -40.19 -9.81
N ILE A 23 6.02 -40.16 -10.45
CA ILE A 23 6.78 -38.91 -10.70
C ILE A 23 6.01 -38.03 -11.70
N PHE A 24 5.38 -38.61 -12.70
CA PHE A 24 4.60 -37.84 -13.69
C PHE A 24 3.32 -37.24 -13.10
N ILE A 25 2.62 -37.96 -12.23
CA ILE A 25 1.44 -37.48 -11.50
C ILE A 25 1.82 -36.38 -10.53
N LEU A 26 2.92 -36.51 -9.81
CA LEU A 26 3.43 -35.48 -8.89
C LEU A 26 3.86 -34.22 -9.65
N ALA A 27 4.47 -34.35 -10.83
CA ALA A 27 4.84 -33.23 -11.68
C ALA A 27 3.60 -32.51 -12.30
N MET A 28 2.56 -33.25 -12.65
CA MET A 28 1.29 -32.69 -13.12
C MET A 28 0.53 -31.95 -11.98
N CYS A 29 0.56 -32.46 -10.76
CA CYS A 29 -0.04 -31.78 -9.61
C CYS A 29 0.72 -30.50 -9.23
N LEU A 30 2.04 -30.47 -9.40
CA LEU A 30 2.87 -29.26 -9.21
C LEU A 30 2.68 -28.22 -10.34
N ALA A 31 2.40 -28.67 -11.56
CA ALA A 31 2.16 -27.76 -12.69
C ALA A 31 0.75 -27.11 -12.63
N SER A 32 -0.24 -27.75 -12.02
CA SER A 32 -1.58 -27.19 -11.89
C SER A 32 -1.71 -26.12 -10.79
N THR A 33 -0.72 -25.95 -9.92
CA THR A 33 -0.68 -24.84 -8.94
C THR A 33 -0.12 -23.54 -9.53
N LEU A 34 0.29 -23.53 -10.80
CA LEU A 34 0.99 -22.39 -11.43
C LEU A 34 0.10 -21.45 -12.26
N LEU A 35 -1.22 -21.65 -12.27
CA LEU A 35 -2.14 -20.84 -13.09
C LEU A 35 -3.44 -20.44 -12.37
N ALA A 36 -3.41 -20.29 -11.06
CA ALA A 36 -4.46 -19.52 -10.41
C ALA A 36 -4.25 -18.05 -10.83
N ALA A 37 -5.21 -17.49 -11.55
CA ALA A 37 -5.23 -16.06 -11.88
C ALA A 37 -5.04 -15.26 -10.59
N ASP A 38 -4.22 -14.22 -10.62
CA ASP A 38 -4.04 -13.35 -9.45
C ASP A 38 -5.37 -12.61 -9.21
N PRO A 39 -6.05 -12.84 -8.08
CA PRO A 39 -7.35 -12.23 -7.82
C PRO A 39 -7.32 -10.70 -7.85
N LEU A 40 -6.14 -10.10 -7.79
CA LEU A 40 -5.96 -8.65 -7.91
C LEU A 40 -6.46 -8.12 -9.26
N ASP A 41 -6.31 -8.89 -10.34
CA ASP A 41 -6.74 -8.47 -11.67
C ASP A 41 -8.26 -8.35 -11.73
N ASP A 42 -8.96 -9.37 -11.28
CA ASP A 42 -10.43 -9.40 -11.23
C ASP A 42 -10.99 -8.29 -10.32
N ILE A 43 -10.34 -8.05 -9.17
CA ILE A 43 -10.73 -6.99 -8.24
C ILE A 43 -10.58 -5.60 -8.88
N ILE A 44 -9.48 -5.35 -9.59
CA ILE A 44 -9.25 -4.06 -10.26
C ILE A 44 -10.27 -3.85 -11.37
N GLU A 45 -10.56 -4.88 -12.17
CA GLU A 45 -11.48 -4.83 -13.31
C GLU A 45 -12.96 -4.71 -12.87
N SER A 46 -13.34 -5.24 -11.70
CA SER A 46 -14.71 -5.19 -11.17
C SER A 46 -15.11 -3.84 -10.58
N ARG A 47 -14.16 -2.90 -10.42
CA ARG A 47 -14.45 -1.59 -9.80
C ARG A 47 -15.29 -0.72 -10.70
N ASN A 48 -16.13 0.14 -10.06
CA ASN A 48 -16.94 1.09 -10.81
C ASN A 48 -16.07 2.13 -11.55
N GLU A 49 -16.64 2.74 -12.59
CA GLU A 49 -15.94 3.68 -13.48
C GLU A 49 -15.31 4.87 -12.72
N ILE A 50 -16.01 5.41 -11.70
CA ILE A 50 -15.54 6.56 -10.92
C ILE A 50 -14.24 6.21 -10.15
N GLU A 51 -14.18 5.01 -9.56
CA GLU A 51 -13.00 4.52 -8.85
C GLU A 51 -11.86 4.18 -9.81
N ALA A 52 -12.18 3.51 -10.92
CA ALA A 52 -11.24 3.09 -11.93
C ALA A 52 -10.67 4.27 -12.75
N SER A 53 -11.42 5.38 -12.90
CA SER A 53 -10.97 6.56 -13.66
C SER A 53 -9.63 7.14 -13.19
N ARG A 54 -9.19 6.80 -11.98
CA ARG A 54 -7.93 7.27 -11.39
C ARG A 54 -6.78 6.29 -11.53
N ASP A 55 -7.03 5.08 -12.07
CA ASP A 55 -6.01 4.04 -12.19
C ASP A 55 -4.88 4.45 -13.14
N VAL A 56 -5.21 5.20 -14.18
CA VAL A 56 -4.24 5.79 -15.13
C VAL A 56 -3.18 6.68 -14.45
N PHE A 57 -3.44 7.17 -13.23
CA PHE A 57 -2.51 7.96 -12.43
C PHE A 57 -1.96 7.20 -11.22
N ARG A 58 -2.63 6.15 -10.77
CA ARG A 58 -2.33 5.48 -9.49
C ARG A 58 -1.78 4.08 -9.63
N HIS A 59 -1.92 3.50 -10.82
CA HIS A 59 -1.38 2.18 -11.18
C HIS A 59 -1.50 1.16 -10.02
N PRO A 60 -2.74 0.92 -9.49
CA PRO A 60 -2.91 0.17 -8.25
C PRO A 60 -2.36 -1.25 -8.33
N LYS A 61 -2.55 -1.93 -9.46
CA LYS A 61 -2.07 -3.28 -9.70
C LYS A 61 -0.54 -3.35 -9.62
N GLU A 62 0.14 -2.52 -10.39
CA GLU A 62 1.59 -2.44 -10.46
C GLU A 62 2.18 -2.00 -9.12
N THR A 63 1.52 -1.06 -8.43
CA THR A 63 1.94 -0.54 -7.13
C THR A 63 1.85 -1.62 -6.04
N LEU A 64 0.74 -2.36 -5.95
CA LEU A 64 0.59 -3.41 -4.96
C LEU A 64 1.51 -4.61 -5.24
N ARG A 65 1.73 -4.96 -6.52
CA ARG A 65 2.73 -5.96 -6.91
C ARG A 65 4.16 -5.52 -6.58
N PHE A 66 4.51 -4.25 -6.83
CA PHE A 66 5.82 -3.72 -6.46
C PHE A 66 6.08 -3.80 -4.96
N PHE A 67 5.06 -3.64 -4.12
CA PHE A 67 5.15 -3.81 -2.67
C PHE A 67 4.99 -5.25 -2.20
N ASP A 68 4.87 -6.23 -3.11
CA ASP A 68 4.65 -7.65 -2.82
C ASP A 68 3.47 -7.88 -1.85
N VAL A 69 2.38 -7.16 -2.02
CA VAL A 69 1.14 -7.43 -1.29
C VAL A 69 0.52 -8.72 -1.83
N ARG A 70 0.05 -9.61 -0.95
CA ARG A 70 -0.53 -10.90 -1.31
C ARG A 70 -1.73 -11.23 -0.44
N PRO A 71 -2.65 -12.09 -0.89
CA PRO A 71 -3.71 -12.65 -0.06
C PRO A 71 -3.18 -13.24 1.26
N GLY A 72 -3.98 -13.15 2.31
CA GLY A 72 -3.65 -13.69 3.63
C GLY A 72 -2.65 -12.89 4.47
N MET A 73 -2.11 -11.78 3.95
CA MET A 73 -1.17 -10.92 4.68
C MET A 73 -1.86 -10.05 5.73
N THR A 74 -1.08 -9.64 6.73
CA THR A 74 -1.40 -8.51 7.61
C THR A 74 -0.87 -7.22 6.99
N VAL A 75 -1.77 -6.33 6.58
CA VAL A 75 -1.43 -5.08 5.88
C VAL A 75 -1.97 -3.87 6.63
N VAL A 76 -1.10 -2.89 6.88
CA VAL A 76 -1.48 -1.57 7.38
C VAL A 76 -1.58 -0.60 6.21
N GLU A 77 -2.74 0.06 6.04
CA GLU A 77 -2.90 1.24 5.19
C GLU A 77 -2.93 2.49 6.06
N THR A 78 -2.02 3.42 5.82
CA THR A 78 -2.01 4.69 6.54
C THR A 78 -2.84 5.74 5.82
N LEU A 79 -3.71 6.41 6.57
CA LEU A 79 -4.60 7.47 6.09
C LEU A 79 -5.47 7.03 4.90
N PRO A 80 -6.30 6.00 5.09
CA PRO A 80 -7.12 5.43 4.02
C PRO A 80 -8.09 6.43 3.39
N GLY A 81 -8.39 7.53 4.07
CA GLY A 81 -9.29 8.58 3.60
C GLY A 81 -10.70 8.06 3.34
N ARG A 82 -11.12 8.06 2.08
CA ARG A 82 -12.39 7.46 1.64
C ARG A 82 -12.24 6.02 1.16
N GLY A 83 -11.14 5.34 1.54
CA GLY A 83 -10.92 3.92 1.29
C GLY A 83 -10.60 3.55 -0.16
N TRP A 84 -9.95 4.43 -0.93
CA TRP A 84 -9.68 4.12 -2.34
C TRP A 84 -8.80 2.87 -2.51
N TYR A 85 -7.70 2.75 -1.75
CA TYR A 85 -6.90 1.52 -1.69
C TYR A 85 -7.54 0.46 -0.81
N SER A 86 -8.21 0.83 0.28
CA SER A 86 -8.89 -0.12 1.18
C SER A 86 -9.89 -1.01 0.45
N LYS A 87 -10.66 -0.45 -0.51
CA LYS A 87 -11.61 -1.16 -1.36
C LYS A 87 -10.94 -2.18 -2.32
N ILE A 88 -9.65 -2.05 -2.56
CA ILE A 88 -8.85 -3.04 -3.31
C ILE A 88 -8.22 -4.03 -2.33
N LEU A 89 -7.62 -3.52 -1.24
CA LEU A 89 -6.88 -4.34 -0.29
C LEU A 89 -7.77 -5.32 0.47
N VAL A 90 -8.96 -4.89 0.92
CA VAL A 90 -9.85 -5.73 1.71
C VAL A 90 -10.27 -7.00 0.95
N PRO A 91 -10.85 -6.92 -0.26
CA PRO A 91 -11.15 -8.14 -1.02
C PRO A 91 -9.89 -8.92 -1.43
N TYR A 92 -8.77 -8.23 -1.71
CA TYR A 92 -7.53 -8.89 -2.12
C TYR A 92 -6.88 -9.70 -1.01
N LEU A 93 -6.91 -9.22 0.23
CA LEU A 93 -6.38 -9.95 1.38
C LEU A 93 -7.21 -11.20 1.70
N GLY A 94 -8.50 -11.17 1.42
CA GLY A 94 -9.41 -12.28 1.65
C GLY A 94 -9.57 -12.64 3.13
N PRO A 95 -10.38 -13.64 3.46
CA PRO A 95 -10.81 -13.94 4.83
C PRO A 95 -9.68 -14.39 5.78
N SER A 96 -8.59 -14.89 5.23
CA SER A 96 -7.39 -15.27 6.02
C SER A 96 -6.46 -14.09 6.30
N GLY A 97 -6.71 -12.91 5.71
CA GLY A 97 -5.91 -11.71 5.88
C GLY A 97 -6.27 -10.89 7.11
N HIS A 98 -5.45 -9.87 7.37
CA HIS A 98 -5.76 -8.85 8.36
C HIS A 98 -5.48 -7.47 7.76
N PHE A 99 -6.53 -6.67 7.59
CA PHE A 99 -6.44 -5.29 7.16
C PHE A 99 -6.45 -4.37 8.37
N ILE A 100 -5.48 -3.48 8.48
CA ILE A 100 -5.37 -2.52 9.57
C ILE A 100 -5.35 -1.11 8.98
N ALA A 101 -6.31 -0.28 9.37
CA ALA A 101 -6.34 1.12 8.98
C ALA A 101 -5.70 1.99 10.07
N ALA A 102 -4.70 2.79 9.71
CA ALA A 102 -4.06 3.73 10.61
C ALA A 102 -4.41 5.18 10.23
N ASN A 103 -5.01 5.95 11.13
CA ASN A 103 -5.39 7.34 10.88
C ASN A 103 -4.53 8.30 11.70
N TYR A 104 -4.63 9.59 11.42
CA TYR A 104 -4.04 10.61 12.27
C TYR A 104 -4.63 10.59 13.69
N THR A 105 -3.83 10.98 14.67
CA THR A 105 -4.36 11.33 16.00
C THR A 105 -5.35 12.49 15.89
N LEU A 106 -6.21 12.63 16.90
CA LEU A 106 -7.18 13.74 16.92
C LEU A 106 -6.47 15.11 16.90
N ASP A 107 -5.30 15.23 17.53
CA ASP A 107 -4.50 16.46 17.57
C ASP A 107 -3.98 16.85 16.18
N ILE A 108 -3.46 15.89 15.42
CA ILE A 108 -3.01 16.13 14.03
C ILE A 108 -4.21 16.51 13.17
N SER A 109 -5.33 15.79 13.33
CA SER A 109 -6.56 16.08 12.62
C SER A 109 -7.09 17.48 12.92
N ALA A 110 -7.05 17.92 14.17
CA ALA A 110 -7.41 19.26 14.56
C ALA A 110 -6.55 20.33 13.87
N LYS A 111 -5.24 20.11 13.76
CA LYS A 111 -4.33 21.02 13.03
C LYS A 111 -4.64 21.05 11.52
N ILE A 112 -4.99 19.90 10.91
CA ILE A 112 -5.34 19.82 9.48
C ILE A 112 -6.62 20.59 9.18
N PHE A 113 -7.65 20.41 10.00
CA PHE A 113 -8.98 20.99 9.75
C PHE A 113 -9.16 22.41 10.29
N GLY A 114 -8.29 22.84 11.22
CA GLY A 114 -8.31 24.19 11.77
C GLY A 114 -9.71 24.61 12.26
N GLY A 115 -10.22 25.76 11.81
CA GLY A 115 -11.54 26.26 12.21
C GLY A 115 -12.71 25.32 11.89
N ARG A 116 -12.53 24.34 11.01
CA ARG A 116 -13.57 23.32 10.70
C ARG A 116 -13.55 22.13 11.66
N TRP A 117 -12.57 22.04 12.56
CA TRP A 117 -12.37 20.88 13.42
C TRP A 117 -13.60 20.55 14.28
N GLN A 118 -14.23 21.55 14.88
CA GLN A 118 -15.41 21.33 15.75
C GLN A 118 -16.55 20.60 14.99
N ALA A 119 -16.77 20.93 13.75
CA ALA A 119 -17.77 20.27 12.92
C ALA A 119 -17.38 18.86 12.46
N MET A 120 -16.09 18.53 12.50
CA MET A 120 -15.55 17.25 12.03
C MET A 120 -15.22 16.28 13.17
N ARG A 121 -15.08 16.78 14.39
CA ARG A 121 -14.52 16.07 15.54
C ARG A 121 -15.21 14.74 15.80
N GLN A 122 -16.53 14.74 15.93
CA GLN A 122 -17.31 13.52 16.20
C GLN A 122 -17.04 12.41 15.18
N ARG A 123 -16.97 12.77 13.89
CA ARG A 123 -16.66 11.82 12.83
C ARG A 123 -15.28 11.15 13.00
N PHE A 124 -14.31 11.89 13.53
CA PHE A 124 -12.97 11.34 13.79
C PHE A 124 -12.92 10.51 15.07
N GLU A 125 -13.69 10.87 16.08
CA GLU A 125 -13.86 10.10 17.31
C GLU A 125 -14.56 8.76 17.04
N ASP A 126 -15.58 8.73 16.17
CA ASP A 126 -16.32 7.52 15.80
C ASP A 126 -15.59 6.67 14.74
N TRP A 127 -14.60 7.24 14.05
CA TRP A 127 -13.92 6.59 12.92
C TRP A 127 -13.35 5.19 13.26
N PRO A 128 -12.76 4.93 14.45
CA PRO A 128 -12.21 3.62 14.77
C PRO A 128 -13.23 2.49 14.74
N GLN A 129 -14.51 2.79 14.92
CA GLN A 129 -15.62 1.83 14.87
C GLN A 129 -16.29 1.84 13.50
N THR A 130 -16.65 3.03 13.01
CA THR A 130 -17.47 3.17 11.79
C THR A 130 -16.71 2.79 10.52
N PHE A 131 -15.39 2.98 10.46
CA PHE A 131 -14.61 2.68 9.27
C PHE A 131 -14.44 1.15 9.03
N PRO A 132 -14.11 0.32 10.04
CA PRO A 132 -14.10 -1.14 9.88
C PRO A 132 -15.47 -1.71 9.52
N GLU A 133 -16.54 -1.26 10.17
CA GLU A 133 -17.91 -1.70 9.87
C GLU A 133 -18.28 -1.41 8.41
N TRP A 134 -17.98 -0.19 7.95
CA TRP A 134 -18.21 0.18 6.56
C TRP A 134 -17.39 -0.68 5.59
N LEU A 135 -16.10 -0.91 5.85
CA LEU A 135 -15.26 -1.75 4.98
C LEU A 135 -15.75 -3.20 4.95
N ALA A 136 -16.09 -3.76 6.09
CA ALA A 136 -16.61 -5.13 6.17
C ALA A 136 -17.91 -5.30 5.36
N SER A 137 -18.74 -4.26 5.28
CA SER A 137 -20.00 -4.30 4.49
C SER A 137 -19.80 -4.33 2.96
N LEU A 138 -18.56 -4.13 2.47
CA LEU A 138 -18.27 -4.10 1.03
C LEU A 138 -17.99 -5.46 0.42
N VAL A 139 -17.79 -6.51 1.23
CA VAL A 139 -17.43 -7.86 0.80
C VAL A 139 -18.18 -8.91 1.63
N ASP A 140 -18.49 -10.05 1.04
CA ASP A 140 -19.27 -11.12 1.71
C ASP A 140 -18.47 -11.80 2.83
N ASP A 141 -17.16 -11.98 2.66
CA ASP A 141 -16.27 -12.65 3.62
C ASP A 141 -15.01 -11.80 3.87
N PRO A 142 -15.12 -10.75 4.70
CA PRO A 142 -14.04 -9.80 4.91
C PRO A 142 -12.88 -10.41 5.71
N PRO A 143 -11.65 -9.91 5.52
CA PRO A 143 -10.55 -10.18 6.45
C PRO A 143 -10.88 -9.66 7.85
N ASN A 144 -10.04 -10.01 8.85
CA ASN A 144 -10.05 -9.26 10.08
C ASN A 144 -9.72 -7.79 9.80
N ILE A 145 -10.55 -6.85 10.29
CA ILE A 145 -10.35 -5.41 10.10
C ILE A 145 -10.19 -4.74 11.46
N SER A 146 -9.10 -4.00 11.65
CA SER A 146 -8.86 -3.24 12.86
C SER A 146 -8.27 -1.85 12.56
N THR A 147 -8.20 -0.99 13.57
CA THR A 147 -7.74 0.40 13.43
C THR A 147 -6.81 0.79 14.56
N TYR A 148 -5.98 1.81 14.31
CA TYR A 148 -5.25 2.54 15.34
C TYR A 148 -4.93 3.98 14.86
N HIS A 149 -4.42 4.84 15.75
CA HIS A 149 -3.88 6.12 15.36
C HIS A 149 -2.36 6.01 15.17
N ILE A 150 -1.85 6.62 14.08
CA ILE A 150 -0.41 6.63 13.75
C ILE A 150 0.38 7.10 14.96
N THR A 151 1.44 6.39 15.31
CA THR A 151 2.27 6.53 16.52
C THR A 151 1.67 5.96 17.82
N GLU A 152 0.47 5.39 17.75
CA GLU A 152 -0.24 4.80 18.90
C GLU A 152 -0.61 3.33 18.67
N ALA A 153 0.10 2.64 17.77
CA ALA A 153 -0.18 1.24 17.47
C ALA A 153 0.00 0.34 18.71
N PRO A 154 -0.96 -0.56 18.98
CA PRO A 154 -0.88 -1.48 20.11
C PRO A 154 0.40 -2.32 20.11
N ASN A 155 0.94 -2.62 21.30
CA ASN A 155 2.14 -3.45 21.41
C ASN A 155 1.93 -4.88 20.89
N SER A 156 0.69 -5.39 20.89
CA SER A 156 0.32 -6.69 20.32
C SER A 156 0.60 -6.80 18.82
N LEU A 157 0.71 -5.69 18.11
CA LEU A 157 1.05 -5.66 16.70
C LEU A 157 2.57 -5.70 16.43
N SER A 158 3.43 -5.70 17.45
CA SER A 158 4.89 -5.76 17.26
C SER A 158 5.31 -7.04 16.54
N ASN A 159 6.11 -6.90 15.48
CA ASN A 159 6.60 -8.00 14.63
C ASN A 159 5.50 -8.89 14.03
N SER A 160 4.31 -8.34 13.78
CA SER A 160 3.16 -9.09 13.24
C SER A 160 2.69 -8.64 11.86
N VAL A 161 3.17 -7.48 11.38
CA VAL A 161 2.72 -6.87 10.14
C VAL A 161 3.62 -7.27 8.96
N ASP A 162 3.01 -7.66 7.84
CA ASP A 162 3.74 -8.01 6.61
C ASP A 162 4.04 -6.79 5.75
N ARG A 163 3.08 -5.85 5.64
CA ARG A 163 3.19 -4.64 4.80
C ARG A 163 2.62 -3.44 5.53
N ILE A 164 3.29 -2.30 5.38
CA ILE A 164 2.78 -0.98 5.80
C ILE A 164 2.83 -0.06 4.59
N LEU A 165 1.68 0.51 4.21
CA LEU A 165 1.55 1.32 3.02
C LEU A 165 1.28 2.78 3.38
N PHE A 166 2.20 3.67 3.03
CA PHE A 166 2.05 5.11 3.11
C PHE A 166 1.71 5.67 1.73
N VAL A 167 0.43 5.89 1.47
CA VAL A 167 -0.01 6.41 0.18
C VAL A 167 -0.46 7.85 0.32
N ARG A 168 0.39 8.80 -0.08
CA ARG A 168 0.16 10.25 -0.03
C ARG A 168 -0.17 10.77 1.37
N SER A 169 0.48 10.23 2.37
CA SER A 169 0.18 10.46 3.78
C SER A 169 1.31 11.15 4.55
N LEU A 170 2.57 10.99 4.10
CA LEU A 170 3.73 11.43 4.87
C LEU A 170 3.88 12.94 4.98
N HIS A 171 3.43 13.71 3.96
CA HIS A 171 3.57 15.16 3.96
C HIS A 171 2.85 15.83 5.15
N HIS A 172 1.68 15.31 5.54
CA HIS A 172 0.99 15.83 6.72
C HIS A 172 1.71 15.50 8.03
N LEU A 173 2.37 14.35 8.13
CA LEU A 173 3.17 14.00 9.31
C LEU A 173 4.38 14.91 9.45
N ASN A 174 5.05 15.24 8.32
CA ASN A 174 6.27 16.07 8.35
C ASN A 174 5.99 17.56 8.55
N ARG A 175 4.94 18.12 7.91
CA ARG A 175 4.69 19.57 7.90
C ARG A 175 4.33 20.16 9.26
N PHE A 176 3.72 19.39 10.15
CA PHE A 176 3.32 19.88 11.48
C PHE A 176 4.42 19.74 12.52
N ASP A 177 5.15 18.64 12.46
CA ASP A 177 6.35 18.38 13.25
C ASP A 177 7.13 17.24 12.57
N PRO A 178 8.34 17.50 12.05
CA PRO A 178 9.16 16.46 11.41
C PRO A 178 9.41 15.22 12.29
N LYS A 179 9.33 15.35 13.62
CA LYS A 179 9.46 14.23 14.56
C LYS A 179 8.34 13.21 14.39
N ILE A 180 7.14 13.62 13.95
CA ILE A 180 6.01 12.70 13.77
C ILE A 180 6.29 11.73 12.62
N LEU A 181 6.91 12.21 11.53
CA LEU A 181 7.36 11.31 10.44
C LEU A 181 8.41 10.32 10.94
N ASP A 182 9.39 10.78 11.75
CA ASP A 182 10.41 9.89 12.33
C ASP A 182 9.78 8.88 13.31
N GLN A 183 8.79 9.28 14.11
CA GLN A 183 8.04 8.37 14.99
C GLN A 183 7.25 7.33 14.20
N ALA A 184 6.56 7.72 13.12
CA ALA A 184 5.83 6.79 12.25
C ALA A 184 6.77 5.78 11.57
N ALA A 185 7.99 6.20 11.20
CA ALA A 185 9.02 5.30 10.67
C ALA A 185 9.51 4.30 11.72
N ASN A 186 9.78 4.77 12.96
CA ASN A 186 10.16 3.90 14.10
C ASN A 186 9.04 2.91 14.45
N GLU A 187 7.79 3.37 14.47
CA GLU A 187 6.63 2.50 14.69
C GLU A 187 6.54 1.44 13.58
N SER A 188 6.73 1.83 12.32
CA SER A 188 6.74 0.89 11.19
C SER A 188 7.79 -0.20 11.37
N PHE A 189 9.01 0.16 11.78
CA PHE A 189 10.06 -0.82 12.10
C PHE A 189 9.63 -1.77 13.22
N ARG A 190 9.03 -1.25 14.30
CA ARG A 190 8.53 -2.07 15.42
C ARG A 190 7.45 -3.07 14.98
N LEU A 191 6.50 -2.62 14.17
CA LEU A 191 5.34 -3.42 13.75
C LEU A 191 5.70 -4.52 12.76
N LEU A 192 6.62 -4.24 11.82
CA LEU A 192 6.95 -5.18 10.76
C LEU A 192 7.58 -6.47 11.28
N LYS A 193 7.20 -7.58 10.69
CA LYS A 193 7.94 -8.85 10.75
C LYS A 193 9.34 -8.66 10.16
N ARG A 194 10.27 -9.54 10.49
CA ARG A 194 11.55 -9.63 9.77
C ARG A 194 11.28 -9.91 8.28
N GLY A 195 11.87 -9.12 7.40
CA GLY A 195 11.60 -9.16 5.95
C GLY A 195 10.31 -8.46 5.53
N GLY A 196 9.55 -7.88 6.48
CA GLY A 196 8.38 -7.06 6.18
C GLY A 196 8.74 -5.78 5.42
N ILE A 197 7.77 -5.22 4.69
CA ILE A 197 7.99 -4.13 3.75
C ILE A 197 7.19 -2.88 4.17
N VAL A 198 7.82 -1.72 4.11
CA VAL A 198 7.13 -0.42 4.00
C VAL A 198 7.10 -0.02 2.53
N GLY A 199 5.89 0.19 2.01
CA GLY A 199 5.65 0.79 0.69
C GLY A 199 5.26 2.27 0.83
N VAL A 200 5.96 3.15 0.12
CA VAL A 200 5.69 4.59 0.11
C VAL A 200 5.34 5.04 -1.29
N VAL A 201 4.19 5.70 -1.44
CA VAL A 201 3.83 6.51 -2.61
C VAL A 201 3.58 7.92 -2.11
N GLN A 202 4.46 8.87 -2.42
CA GLN A 202 4.38 10.23 -1.88
C GLN A 202 4.68 11.28 -2.96
N HIS A 203 3.95 12.40 -2.93
CA HIS A 203 4.20 13.56 -3.80
C HIS A 203 5.65 14.00 -3.68
N ARG A 204 6.36 14.00 -4.80
CA ARG A 204 7.81 14.21 -4.87
C ARG A 204 8.12 15.67 -5.14
N ALA A 205 8.83 16.33 -4.23
CA ALA A 205 9.39 17.65 -4.44
C ALA A 205 10.49 17.60 -5.51
N PRO A 206 10.49 18.52 -6.49
CA PRO A 206 11.61 18.69 -7.38
C PRO A 206 12.89 19.02 -6.62
N THR A 207 14.02 18.48 -7.05
CA THR A 207 15.33 18.73 -6.41
C THR A 207 15.77 20.21 -6.53
N ALA A 208 15.21 20.96 -7.48
CA ALA A 208 15.47 22.38 -7.67
C ALA A 208 14.76 23.28 -6.66
N ASN A 209 13.68 22.80 -6.02
CA ASN A 209 12.96 23.57 -5.01
C ASN A 209 13.69 23.46 -3.64
N SER A 210 13.53 24.49 -2.82
CA SER A 210 14.17 24.56 -1.51
C SER A 210 13.71 23.43 -0.57
N ILE A 211 14.52 23.13 0.45
CA ILE A 211 14.19 22.12 1.48
C ILE A 211 12.95 22.55 2.25
N GLU A 212 12.82 23.85 2.52
CA GLU A 212 11.70 24.45 3.23
C GLU A 212 10.40 24.30 2.43
N TRP A 213 10.45 24.48 1.09
CA TRP A 213 9.28 24.27 0.24
C TRP A 213 8.84 22.80 0.20
N GLY A 214 9.80 21.89 0.22
CA GLY A 214 9.59 20.44 0.18
C GLY A 214 9.42 19.79 1.56
N ASP A 215 8.96 20.52 2.58
CA ASP A 215 8.74 20.05 3.96
C ASP A 215 7.38 19.35 4.17
N GLY A 216 6.51 19.35 3.17
CA GLY A 216 5.14 18.82 3.22
C GLY A 216 4.07 19.89 3.33
N SER A 217 4.40 21.16 3.62
CA SER A 217 3.43 22.27 3.72
C SER A 217 2.70 22.50 2.40
N ASN A 218 3.39 22.31 1.29
CA ASN A 218 2.84 22.35 -0.06
C ASN A 218 2.35 20.98 -0.57
N GLY A 219 2.35 19.95 0.31
CA GLY A 219 1.96 18.58 -0.02
C GLY A 219 3.09 17.72 -0.58
N TYR A 220 4.20 18.32 -0.99
CA TYR A 220 5.37 17.62 -1.54
C TYR A 220 6.45 17.38 -0.48
N LEU A 221 7.17 16.28 -0.61
CA LEU A 221 8.35 15.97 0.21
C LEU A 221 9.55 15.68 -0.69
N HIS A 222 10.74 16.13 -0.27
CA HIS A 222 11.97 15.66 -0.89
C HIS A 222 12.17 14.17 -0.60
N MET A 223 12.55 13.41 -1.64
CA MET A 223 12.83 11.98 -1.50
C MET A 223 13.89 11.72 -0.43
N SER A 224 14.92 12.55 -0.35
CA SER A 224 15.98 12.45 0.66
C SER A 224 15.45 12.50 2.09
N ARG A 225 14.45 13.36 2.38
CA ARG A 225 13.81 13.44 3.71
C ARG A 225 13.07 12.16 4.06
N VAL A 226 12.35 11.58 3.10
CA VAL A 226 11.62 10.32 3.30
C VAL A 226 12.61 9.18 3.53
N VAL A 227 13.61 9.04 2.68
CA VAL A 227 14.65 8.00 2.82
C VAL A 227 15.35 8.11 4.17
N ALA A 228 15.79 9.30 4.56
CA ALA A 228 16.47 9.53 5.82
C ALA A 228 15.63 9.12 7.04
N ALA A 229 14.30 9.39 7.03
CA ALA A 229 13.42 9.02 8.14
C ALA A 229 13.32 7.50 8.32
N PHE A 230 13.10 6.78 7.22
CA PHE A 230 12.95 5.32 7.29
C PHE A 230 14.29 4.61 7.54
N GLU A 231 15.39 5.07 6.96
CA GLU A 231 16.72 4.49 7.23
C GLU A 231 17.17 4.73 8.68
N LYS A 232 16.91 5.91 9.23
CA LYS A 232 17.17 6.21 10.65
C LYS A 232 16.43 5.27 11.61
N SER A 233 15.25 4.77 11.21
CA SER A 233 14.49 3.79 12.01
C SER A 233 15.05 2.36 11.93
N GLY A 234 16.05 2.09 11.07
CA GLY A 234 16.64 0.78 10.84
C GLY A 234 16.10 0.05 9.60
N LEU A 235 15.14 0.61 8.89
CA LEU A 235 14.66 0.10 7.61
C LEU A 235 15.68 0.39 6.51
N LYS A 236 15.74 -0.47 5.48
CA LYS A 236 16.65 -0.31 4.34
C LYS A 236 15.86 -0.02 3.08
N LEU A 237 16.21 1.03 2.33
CA LEU A 237 15.69 1.22 0.98
C LEU A 237 16.24 0.11 0.07
N ILE A 238 15.35 -0.75 -0.43
CA ILE A 238 15.72 -1.89 -1.28
C ILE A 238 15.33 -1.71 -2.75
N ALA A 239 14.37 -0.84 -3.04
CA ALA A 239 13.97 -0.53 -4.41
C ALA A 239 13.24 0.83 -4.49
N SER A 240 13.30 1.44 -5.66
CA SER A 240 12.47 2.57 -6.07
C SER A 240 11.86 2.32 -7.44
N SER A 241 10.74 2.98 -7.75
CA SER A 241 10.06 2.83 -9.03
C SER A 241 9.44 4.16 -9.48
N GLU A 242 9.35 4.34 -10.79
CA GLU A 242 8.67 5.45 -11.42
C GLU A 242 7.21 5.12 -11.83
N ILE A 243 6.63 4.02 -11.31
CA ILE A 243 5.25 3.57 -11.61
C ILE A 243 4.25 4.72 -11.42
N ASN A 244 4.41 5.53 -10.37
CA ASN A 244 3.51 6.63 -10.03
C ASN A 244 4.08 8.01 -10.39
N ALA A 245 5.09 8.08 -11.23
CA ALA A 245 5.67 9.33 -11.69
C ALA A 245 4.77 10.03 -12.70
N ASN A 246 4.78 11.36 -12.66
CA ASN A 246 4.12 12.20 -13.66
C ASN A 246 5.02 13.39 -14.04
N GLY A 247 5.80 13.24 -15.10
CA GLY A 247 6.71 14.29 -15.60
C GLY A 247 6.03 15.59 -16.07
N ARG A 248 4.70 15.65 -16.14
CA ARG A 248 3.93 16.88 -16.41
C ARG A 248 3.74 17.73 -15.15
N ASP A 249 3.82 17.15 -13.95
CA ASP A 249 3.76 17.90 -12.70
C ASP A 249 5.14 18.49 -12.39
N ARG A 250 5.31 19.75 -12.69
CA ARG A 250 6.56 20.51 -12.47
C ARG A 250 6.27 21.73 -11.60
N PRO A 251 6.02 21.54 -10.30
CA PRO A 251 5.68 22.63 -9.42
C PRO A 251 6.86 23.59 -9.22
N THR A 252 6.56 24.87 -9.22
CA THR A 252 7.44 25.93 -8.73
C THR A 252 7.23 26.16 -7.24
N GLU A 253 8.04 27.01 -6.61
CA GLU A 253 7.88 27.36 -5.19
C GLU A 253 6.57 28.15 -4.88
N ASN A 254 5.84 28.59 -5.91
CA ASN A 254 4.52 29.23 -5.77
C ASN A 254 3.36 28.22 -5.84
N ASP A 255 3.65 26.95 -6.09
CA ASP A 255 2.64 25.90 -6.29
C ASP A 255 2.45 25.06 -5.03
N ASN A 256 1.29 24.40 -4.95
CA ASN A 256 1.02 23.34 -3.99
C ASN A 256 0.32 22.17 -4.68
N VAL A 257 0.31 20.99 -4.03
CA VAL A 257 -0.26 19.77 -4.63
C VAL A 257 -1.78 19.83 -4.78
N TRP A 258 -2.47 20.60 -3.95
CA TRP A 258 -3.93 20.67 -3.95
C TRP A 258 -4.51 21.45 -5.14
N ARG A 259 -3.65 22.14 -5.95
CA ARG A 259 -4.03 22.69 -7.26
C ARG A 259 -4.43 21.61 -8.26
N LEU A 260 -3.90 20.39 -8.09
CA LEU A 260 -4.09 19.25 -8.99
C LEU A 260 -5.32 18.40 -8.61
N PRO A 261 -5.81 17.54 -9.54
CA PRO A 261 -6.79 16.50 -9.20
C PRO A 261 -6.33 15.62 -8.02
N PRO A 262 -7.25 15.20 -7.17
CA PRO A 262 -8.69 15.39 -7.22
C PRO A 262 -9.19 16.67 -6.56
N THR A 263 -8.31 17.45 -5.94
CA THR A 263 -8.72 18.61 -5.14
C THR A 263 -9.12 19.77 -6.04
N LEU A 264 -8.33 20.08 -7.08
CA LEU A 264 -8.56 21.16 -8.02
C LEU A 264 -8.86 22.48 -7.30
N GLY A 265 -8.01 22.82 -6.31
CA GLY A 265 -8.16 24.03 -5.50
C GLY A 265 -7.89 25.31 -6.29
N GLY A 266 -8.58 26.38 -5.89
CA GLY A 266 -8.52 27.71 -6.54
C GLY A 266 -9.73 27.98 -7.41
N ASP A 267 -10.02 29.26 -7.63
CA ASP A 267 -11.22 29.75 -8.32
C ASP A 267 -10.95 30.16 -9.79
N ASP A 268 -9.70 30.06 -10.25
CA ASP A 268 -9.28 30.40 -11.61
C ASP A 268 -9.51 29.21 -12.56
N GLU A 269 -10.47 29.36 -13.47
CA GLU A 269 -10.86 28.28 -14.40
C GLU A 269 -9.75 27.94 -15.40
N GLN A 270 -8.90 28.87 -15.82
CA GLN A 270 -7.77 28.58 -16.73
C GLN A 270 -6.73 27.72 -15.99
N LYS A 271 -6.39 28.08 -14.75
CA LYS A 271 -5.48 27.28 -13.91
C LYS A 271 -6.07 25.91 -13.59
N ARG A 272 -7.37 25.85 -13.35
CA ARG A 272 -8.09 24.59 -13.11
C ARG A 272 -8.02 23.66 -14.33
N GLN A 273 -8.26 24.18 -15.54
CA GLN A 273 -8.14 23.40 -16.77
C GLN A 273 -6.70 22.95 -17.03
N ALA A 274 -5.71 23.83 -16.78
CA ALA A 274 -4.29 23.47 -16.86
C ALA A 274 -3.95 22.34 -15.87
N ALA A 275 -4.45 22.40 -14.65
CA ALA A 275 -4.26 21.36 -13.63
C ALA A 275 -4.90 20.01 -14.03
N ILE A 276 -6.08 20.03 -14.65
CA ILE A 276 -6.73 18.81 -15.20
C ILE A 276 -5.84 18.19 -16.28
N ASN A 277 -5.25 18.98 -17.16
CA ASN A 277 -4.36 18.49 -18.22
C ASN A 277 -3.03 17.92 -17.69
N ILE A 278 -2.55 18.40 -16.53
CA ILE A 278 -1.41 17.80 -15.81
C ILE A 278 -1.81 16.43 -15.26
N GLY A 279 -3.01 16.31 -14.69
CA GLY A 279 -3.45 15.13 -13.98
C GLY A 279 -3.03 15.12 -12.51
N GLU A 280 -2.90 13.93 -11.90
CA GLU A 280 -2.41 13.83 -10.51
C GLU A 280 -0.89 14.15 -10.44
N SER A 281 -0.42 14.48 -9.23
CA SER A 281 0.97 14.89 -8.99
C SER A 281 2.00 13.85 -9.37
N ASP A 282 3.25 14.32 -9.57
CA ASP A 282 4.42 13.45 -9.60
C ASP A 282 4.65 12.80 -8.23
N ARG A 283 4.96 11.48 -8.22
CA ARG A 283 5.11 10.72 -6.97
C ARG A 283 6.30 9.76 -7.03
N MET A 284 7.13 9.83 -5.98
CA MET A 284 8.09 8.77 -5.69
C MET A 284 7.36 7.50 -5.24
N THR A 285 7.88 6.34 -5.62
CA THR A 285 7.44 5.03 -5.15
C THR A 285 8.64 4.30 -4.59
N LEU A 286 8.68 4.10 -3.26
CA LEU A 286 9.83 3.59 -2.53
C LEU A 286 9.45 2.34 -1.74
N LYS A 287 10.36 1.37 -1.69
CA LYS A 287 10.21 0.09 -1.00
C LYS A 287 11.33 -0.08 0.01
N PHE A 288 10.95 -0.10 1.29
CA PHE A 288 11.88 -0.32 2.39
C PHE A 288 11.64 -1.68 3.01
N GLN A 289 12.69 -2.30 3.57
CA GLN A 289 12.62 -3.61 4.24
C GLN A 289 13.24 -3.55 5.63
N LYS A 290 12.61 -4.30 6.56
CA LYS A 290 13.14 -4.57 7.90
C LYS A 290 14.13 -5.74 7.90
#